data_e1178625e4768ec47445e85dcd125d4b
#
_entry.id   e1178625e4768ec47445e85dcd125d4b
#
_cell.length_a   1.000
_cell.length_b   1.000
_cell.length_c   1.000
_cell.angle_alpha   90.00
_cell.angle_beta   90.00
_cell.angle_gamma   90.00
#
_symmetry.space_group_name_H-M   'P 1'
#
loop_
_entity.id
_entity.type
_entity.pdbx_description
1 polymer ?
#
loop_
_entity_poly.entity_id
_entity_poly.type
_entity_poly.pdbx_seq_one_letter_code
_entity_poly.pdbx_strand_id
1 'polypeptide(L)'
;MLYRITDGTLAIGGENLLEHFDFEIKGRERIAITGPNGSGKTTFLRLIAGELSLERDDHRQGEGIYLARNVTIGMLRQQAFADTSHTIQEEMMELCPSRDTWDRERFEFEQEYDRIFTGFGFAKEDKEKLLSDFSGGEQTKIAMVRLLLEKSDILLLDEPTNHLDMESVRWLENYLQNYPGAVVMVSHDRYFIDETAEIVYELTDKKLVRYVGNYTQFRQQKLK
;
A
#
# COMPACT_ATOMS: atom_id res chain seq x y z
N MET A 1 -8.25 9.33 13.76
CA MET A 1 -8.43 7.88 13.53
C MET A 1 -8.97 7.70 12.12
N LEU A 2 -8.18 7.04 11.26
CA LEU A 2 -8.61 6.75 9.89
C LEU A 2 -9.25 5.36 9.79
N TYR A 3 -8.65 4.37 10.45
CA TYR A 3 -9.06 2.97 10.40
C TYR A 3 -8.79 2.29 11.73
N ARG A 4 -9.67 1.41 12.18
CA ARG A 4 -9.49 0.60 13.39
C ARG A 4 -10.18 -0.75 13.25
N ILE A 5 -9.51 -1.79 13.72
CA ILE A 5 -10.10 -3.09 14.02
C ILE A 5 -10.05 -3.26 15.52
N THR A 6 -11.16 -3.68 16.14
CA THR A 6 -11.27 -3.96 17.57
C THR A 6 -11.67 -5.40 17.78
N ASP A 7 -10.87 -6.16 18.52
CA ASP A 7 -11.08 -7.57 18.87
C ASP A 7 -11.50 -8.44 17.69
N GLY A 8 -10.80 -8.26 16.54
CA GLY A 8 -11.12 -8.92 15.28
C GLY A 8 -10.63 -10.37 15.25
N THR A 9 -11.34 -11.20 14.49
CA THR A 9 -10.87 -12.54 14.08
C THR A 9 -10.92 -12.65 12.57
N LEU A 10 -9.79 -12.99 11.96
CA LEU A 10 -9.66 -13.18 10.51
C LEU A 10 -9.44 -14.65 10.20
N ALA A 11 -10.36 -15.26 9.44
CA ALA A 11 -10.27 -16.63 9.01
C ALA A 11 -10.33 -16.75 7.47
N ILE A 12 -9.66 -17.77 6.94
CA ILE A 12 -9.71 -18.14 5.52
C ILE A 12 -9.87 -19.64 5.42
N GLY A 13 -10.86 -20.08 4.65
CA GLY A 13 -11.10 -21.51 4.42
C GLY A 13 -11.41 -22.31 5.70
N GLY A 14 -11.95 -21.66 6.72
CA GLY A 14 -12.27 -22.28 8.02
C GLY A 14 -11.10 -22.32 9.00
N GLU A 15 -9.95 -21.78 8.65
CA GLU A 15 -8.81 -21.66 9.56
C GLU A 15 -8.59 -20.20 9.99
N ASN A 16 -8.44 -19.99 11.29
CA ASN A 16 -8.14 -18.66 11.82
C ASN A 16 -6.67 -18.30 11.55
N LEU A 17 -6.48 -17.19 10.84
CA LEU A 17 -5.16 -16.58 10.61
C LEU A 17 -4.78 -15.62 11.75
N LEU A 18 -5.77 -14.88 12.26
CA LEU A 18 -5.62 -13.96 13.39
C LEU A 18 -6.83 -14.11 14.32
N GLU A 19 -6.56 -14.10 15.61
CA GLU A 19 -7.57 -14.24 16.65
C GLU A 19 -7.47 -13.09 17.65
N HIS A 20 -8.61 -12.45 17.98
CA HIS A 20 -8.69 -11.42 19.01
C HIS A 20 -7.63 -10.32 18.88
N PHE A 21 -7.53 -9.73 17.70
CA PHE A 21 -6.51 -8.72 17.42
C PHE A 21 -7.08 -7.32 17.30
N ASP A 22 -6.25 -6.35 17.66
CA ASP A 22 -6.49 -4.93 17.47
C ASP A 22 -5.51 -4.38 16.44
N PHE A 23 -5.99 -3.48 15.59
CA PHE A 23 -5.18 -2.75 14.62
C PHE A 23 -5.71 -1.34 14.44
N GLU A 24 -4.82 -0.36 14.29
CA GLU A 24 -5.24 1.02 14.10
C GLU A 24 -4.33 1.81 13.16
N ILE A 25 -4.94 2.73 12.41
CA ILE A 25 -4.26 3.75 11.62
C ILE A 25 -4.82 5.11 12.07
N LYS A 26 -3.99 5.91 12.75
CA LYS A 26 -4.43 7.18 13.36
C LYS A 26 -4.41 8.34 12.40
N GLY A 27 -3.48 8.38 11.48
CA GLY A 27 -3.27 9.47 10.55
C GLY A 27 -2.12 9.16 9.62
N ARG A 28 -1.24 10.14 9.43
CA ARG A 28 -0.06 10.01 8.57
C ARG A 28 1.03 9.12 9.22
N GLU A 29 0.73 7.85 9.35
CA GLU A 29 1.66 6.86 9.92
C GLU A 29 2.29 6.00 8.82
N ARG A 30 3.49 5.47 9.12
CA ARG A 30 4.24 4.52 8.29
C ARG A 30 4.30 3.20 9.02
N ILE A 31 3.48 2.26 8.59
CA ILE A 31 3.25 0.99 9.27
C ILE A 31 3.82 -0.14 8.41
N ALA A 32 4.67 -0.97 8.99
CA ALA A 32 5.10 -2.21 8.39
C ALA A 32 4.42 -3.41 9.03
N ILE A 33 3.99 -4.36 8.23
CA ILE A 33 3.50 -5.66 8.66
C ILE A 33 4.60 -6.68 8.40
N THR A 34 5.03 -7.37 9.45
CA THR A 34 6.07 -8.40 9.38
C THR A 34 5.55 -9.74 9.92
N GLY A 35 6.26 -10.81 9.66
CA GLY A 35 5.91 -12.16 10.11
C GLY A 35 6.47 -13.23 9.18
N PRO A 36 6.38 -14.52 9.56
CA PRO A 36 6.81 -15.63 8.73
C PRO A 36 6.12 -15.68 7.37
N ASN A 37 6.74 -16.37 6.41
CA ASN A 37 6.08 -16.66 5.14
C ASN A 37 4.83 -17.51 5.39
N GLY A 38 3.74 -17.18 4.68
CA GLY A 38 2.46 -17.87 4.85
C GLY A 38 1.67 -17.47 6.11
N SER A 39 2.14 -16.48 6.89
CA SER A 39 1.40 -16.01 8.08
C SER A 39 0.14 -15.19 7.76
N GLY A 40 -0.10 -14.85 6.49
CA GLY A 40 -1.29 -14.10 6.08
C GLY A 40 -1.12 -12.60 5.96
N LYS A 41 0.10 -12.08 5.78
CA LYS A 41 0.37 -10.64 5.63
C LYS A 41 -0.39 -10.01 4.47
N THR A 42 -0.34 -10.62 3.29
CA THR A 42 -1.11 -10.17 2.11
C THR A 42 -2.61 -10.25 2.37
N THR A 43 -3.07 -11.30 3.03
CA THR A 43 -4.48 -11.47 3.42
C THR A 43 -4.91 -10.36 4.37
N PHE A 44 -4.06 -9.97 5.29
CA PHE A 44 -4.31 -8.87 6.20
C PHE A 44 -4.43 -7.52 5.47
N LEU A 45 -3.59 -7.25 4.48
CA LEU A 45 -3.75 -6.06 3.62
C LEU A 45 -5.08 -6.08 2.86
N ARG A 46 -5.51 -7.24 2.36
CA ARG A 46 -6.81 -7.39 1.68
C ARG A 46 -7.99 -7.16 2.62
N LEU A 47 -7.86 -7.52 3.90
CA LEU A 47 -8.85 -7.17 4.92
C LEU A 47 -8.94 -5.65 5.09
N ILE A 48 -7.81 -4.94 5.22
CA ILE A 48 -7.79 -3.47 5.32
C ILE A 48 -8.39 -2.83 4.06
N ALA A 49 -8.12 -3.39 2.89
CA ALA A 49 -8.67 -2.93 1.61
C ALA A 49 -10.21 -3.14 1.47
N GLY A 50 -10.83 -3.87 2.40
CA GLY A 50 -12.27 -4.17 2.36
C GLY A 50 -12.63 -5.32 1.43
N GLU A 51 -11.66 -6.10 0.96
CA GLU A 51 -11.90 -7.28 0.10
C GLU A 51 -12.31 -8.51 0.91
N LEU A 52 -12.04 -8.51 2.21
CA LEU A 52 -12.37 -9.57 3.16
C LEU A 52 -13.13 -8.99 4.35
N SER A 53 -13.84 -9.86 5.07
CA SER A 53 -14.57 -9.52 6.29
C SER A 53 -13.98 -10.26 7.48
N LEU A 54 -14.16 -9.70 8.67
CA LEU A 54 -13.91 -10.41 9.92
C LEU A 54 -14.96 -11.52 10.12
N GLU A 55 -14.58 -12.58 10.82
CA GLU A 55 -15.55 -13.52 11.38
C GLU A 55 -16.46 -12.78 12.34
N ARG A 56 -17.76 -13.09 12.30
CA ARG A 56 -18.76 -12.51 13.20
C ARG A 56 -18.92 -13.40 14.41
N ASP A 57 -18.71 -12.84 15.60
CA ASP A 57 -19.18 -13.44 16.84
C ASP A 57 -20.44 -12.67 17.31
N ASP A 58 -21.61 -13.25 17.09
CA ASP A 58 -22.90 -12.62 17.43
C ASP A 58 -23.08 -12.35 18.93
N HIS A 59 -22.17 -12.84 19.77
CA HIS A 59 -22.22 -12.70 21.22
C HIS A 59 -21.33 -11.57 21.79
N ARG A 60 -20.52 -10.91 20.93
CA ARG A 60 -19.60 -9.88 21.37
C ARG A 60 -20.03 -8.47 20.93
N GLN A 61 -20.21 -7.60 21.90
CA GLN A 61 -20.43 -6.18 21.66
C GLN A 61 -19.09 -5.44 21.55
N GLY A 62 -18.94 -4.59 20.51
CA GLY A 62 -17.76 -3.75 20.32
C GLY A 62 -16.70 -4.27 19.36
N GLU A 63 -16.90 -5.46 18.79
CA GLU A 63 -16.07 -5.99 17.71
C GLU A 63 -16.35 -5.28 16.38
N GLY A 64 -15.33 -5.15 15.54
CA GLY A 64 -15.56 -4.76 14.17
C GLY A 64 -14.52 -3.81 13.59
N ILE A 65 -14.85 -3.37 12.39
CA ILE A 65 -14.03 -2.45 11.59
C ILE A 65 -14.66 -1.07 11.63
N TYR A 66 -13.86 -0.08 12.02
CA TYR A 66 -14.18 1.33 11.88
C TYR A 66 -13.35 1.93 10.73
N LEU A 67 -14.03 2.56 9.78
CA LEU A 67 -13.43 3.37 8.73
C LEU A 67 -14.04 4.78 8.80
N ALA A 68 -13.19 5.80 8.89
CA ALA A 68 -13.66 7.18 8.92
C ALA A 68 -14.35 7.55 7.59
N ARG A 69 -15.28 8.52 7.67
CA ARG A 69 -16.01 8.97 6.48
C ARG A 69 -15.06 9.55 5.43
N ASN A 70 -15.36 9.22 4.16
CA ASN A 70 -14.63 9.72 2.99
C ASN A 70 -13.14 9.35 2.95
N VAL A 71 -12.67 8.41 3.76
CA VAL A 71 -11.31 7.89 3.70
C VAL A 71 -11.21 6.93 2.52
N THR A 72 -10.26 7.19 1.64
CA THR A 72 -9.95 6.34 0.48
C THR A 72 -8.80 5.40 0.80
N ILE A 73 -8.89 4.17 0.30
CA ILE A 73 -7.87 3.13 0.46
C ILE A 73 -7.44 2.69 -0.93
N GLY A 74 -6.14 2.79 -1.21
CA GLY A 74 -5.54 2.29 -2.45
C GLY A 74 -4.63 1.10 -2.17
N MET A 75 -4.71 0.08 -3.03
CA MET A 75 -3.87 -1.12 -2.95
C MET A 75 -3.38 -1.53 -4.33
N LEU A 76 -2.10 -1.85 -4.44
CA LEU A 76 -1.54 -2.45 -5.65
C LEU A 76 -2.07 -3.89 -5.81
N ARG A 77 -2.68 -4.17 -6.96
CA ARG A 77 -3.21 -5.50 -7.28
C ARG A 77 -2.19 -6.31 -8.07
N GLN A 78 -2.25 -7.64 -7.94
CA GLN A 78 -1.36 -8.56 -8.67
C GLN A 78 -1.55 -8.45 -10.18
N GLN A 79 -2.80 -8.31 -10.66
CA GLN A 79 -3.07 -7.99 -12.07
C GLN A 79 -3.12 -6.48 -12.20
N ALA A 80 -2.09 -5.92 -12.81
CA ALA A 80 -1.91 -4.47 -12.90
C ALA A 80 -3.04 -3.79 -13.69
N PHE A 81 -3.37 -4.33 -14.88
CA PHE A 81 -4.36 -3.77 -15.79
C PHE A 81 -5.23 -4.88 -16.40
N ALA A 82 -6.54 -4.65 -16.48
CA ALA A 82 -7.47 -5.56 -17.13
C ALA A 82 -7.44 -5.43 -18.66
N ASP A 83 -7.25 -4.20 -19.15
CA ASP A 83 -7.09 -3.86 -20.56
C ASP A 83 -5.72 -3.20 -20.77
N THR A 84 -4.96 -3.69 -21.72
CA THR A 84 -3.62 -3.20 -22.04
C THR A 84 -3.54 -2.62 -23.45
N SER A 85 -4.69 -2.41 -24.12
CA SER A 85 -4.78 -1.95 -25.51
C SER A 85 -4.65 -0.43 -25.67
N HIS A 86 -4.52 0.32 -24.56
CA HIS A 86 -4.35 1.77 -24.56
C HIS A 86 -2.97 2.18 -24.03
N THR A 87 -2.64 3.46 -24.20
CA THR A 87 -1.34 3.99 -23.80
C THR A 87 -1.27 4.26 -22.31
N ILE A 88 -0.04 4.36 -21.76
CA ILE A 88 0.16 4.79 -20.38
C ILE A 88 -0.46 6.17 -20.16
N GLN A 89 -0.31 7.09 -21.13
CA GLN A 89 -0.87 8.43 -21.06
C GLN A 89 -2.39 8.42 -20.91
N GLU A 90 -3.09 7.60 -21.69
CA GLU A 90 -4.54 7.45 -21.60
C GLU A 90 -4.95 6.95 -20.22
N GLU A 91 -4.27 5.92 -19.70
CA GLU A 91 -4.53 5.35 -18.38
C GLU A 91 -4.37 6.37 -17.25
N MET A 92 -3.26 7.12 -17.26
CA MET A 92 -2.98 8.07 -16.18
C MET A 92 -3.84 9.32 -16.25
N MET A 93 -4.17 9.79 -17.45
CA MET A 93 -5.01 10.97 -17.62
C MET A 93 -6.48 10.77 -17.23
N GLU A 94 -6.92 9.52 -17.05
CA GLU A 94 -8.22 9.24 -16.42
C GLU A 94 -8.31 9.79 -14.98
N LEU A 95 -7.17 9.84 -14.28
CA LEU A 95 -7.08 10.36 -12.91
C LEU A 95 -6.96 11.88 -12.85
N CYS A 96 -6.79 12.55 -13.98
CA CYS A 96 -6.60 13.99 -14.02
C CYS A 96 -7.86 14.72 -13.54
N PRO A 97 -7.75 15.63 -12.56
CA PRO A 97 -8.90 16.30 -11.97
C PRO A 97 -9.59 17.28 -12.91
N SER A 98 -8.88 17.75 -13.96
CA SER A 98 -9.44 18.69 -14.93
C SER A 98 -9.09 18.29 -16.36
N ARG A 99 -10.05 18.48 -17.26
CA ARG A 99 -9.85 18.31 -18.72
C ARG A 99 -9.40 19.60 -19.41
N ASP A 100 -9.50 20.73 -18.73
CA ASP A 100 -9.04 22.02 -19.25
C ASP A 100 -7.50 22.07 -19.21
N THR A 101 -6.89 22.31 -20.37
CA THR A 101 -5.44 22.38 -20.55
C THR A 101 -4.78 23.54 -19.78
N TRP A 102 -5.56 24.57 -19.47
CA TRP A 102 -5.08 25.78 -18.78
C TRP A 102 -5.40 25.78 -17.28
N ASP A 103 -6.00 24.71 -16.80
CA ASP A 103 -6.33 24.56 -15.40
C ASP A 103 -5.08 24.29 -14.56
N ARG A 104 -4.94 24.99 -13.46
CA ARG A 104 -3.86 24.81 -12.50
C ARG A 104 -3.80 23.38 -11.94
N GLU A 105 -4.96 22.78 -11.64
CA GLU A 105 -5.02 21.42 -11.09
C GLU A 105 -4.49 20.39 -12.08
N ARG A 106 -4.77 20.58 -13.39
CA ARG A 106 -4.19 19.75 -14.45
C ARG A 106 -2.69 19.89 -14.52
N PHE A 107 -2.18 21.10 -14.48
CA PHE A 107 -0.73 21.36 -14.52
C PHE A 107 -0.02 20.70 -13.32
N GLU A 108 -0.56 20.84 -12.12
CA GLU A 108 -0.02 20.21 -10.90
C GLU A 108 -0.04 18.68 -11.00
N PHE A 109 -1.12 18.11 -11.56
CA PHE A 109 -1.22 16.68 -11.81
C PHE A 109 -0.17 16.19 -12.82
N GLU A 110 -0.01 16.88 -13.94
CA GLU A 110 0.97 16.50 -14.97
C GLU A 110 2.41 16.60 -14.46
N GLN A 111 2.73 17.58 -13.62
CA GLN A 111 4.04 17.67 -12.95
C GLN A 111 4.26 16.50 -11.99
N GLU A 112 3.27 16.14 -11.18
CA GLU A 112 3.35 15.01 -10.27
C GLU A 112 3.49 13.70 -11.03
N TYR A 113 2.74 13.53 -12.11
CA TYR A 113 2.85 12.39 -13.00
C TYR A 113 4.27 12.27 -13.58
N ASP A 114 4.83 13.34 -14.11
CA ASP A 114 6.21 13.35 -14.61
C ASP A 114 7.20 12.92 -13.54
N ARG A 115 7.05 13.47 -12.33
CA ARG A 115 7.94 13.20 -11.21
C ARG A 115 7.91 11.74 -10.78
N ILE A 116 6.72 11.16 -10.62
CA ILE A 116 6.57 9.77 -10.20
C ILE A 116 7.03 8.83 -11.32
N PHE A 117 6.63 9.08 -12.55
CA PHE A 117 6.93 8.25 -13.71
C PHE A 117 8.43 8.13 -13.98
N THR A 118 9.12 9.27 -13.97
CA THR A 118 10.60 9.29 -14.13
C THR A 118 11.32 8.74 -12.90
N GLY A 119 10.75 8.89 -11.71
CA GLY A 119 11.27 8.29 -10.47
C GLY A 119 11.30 6.77 -10.51
N PHE A 120 10.39 6.13 -11.23
CA PHE A 120 10.40 4.68 -11.50
C PHE A 120 11.28 4.27 -12.68
N GLY A 121 12.05 5.20 -13.25
CA GLY A 121 13.03 4.91 -14.30
C GLY A 121 12.48 4.93 -15.72
N PHE A 122 11.24 5.34 -15.93
CA PHE A 122 10.67 5.48 -17.27
C PHE A 122 11.08 6.80 -17.92
N ALA A 123 11.28 6.77 -19.25
CA ALA A 123 11.44 7.97 -20.05
C ALA A 123 10.08 8.63 -20.33
N LYS A 124 10.04 9.95 -20.51
CA LYS A 124 8.78 10.65 -20.79
C LYS A 124 8.09 10.18 -22.06
N GLU A 125 8.87 9.77 -23.04
CA GLU A 125 8.42 9.23 -24.32
C GLU A 125 7.67 7.89 -24.16
N ASP A 126 7.94 7.15 -23.10
CA ASP A 126 7.27 5.88 -22.83
C ASP A 126 5.77 6.04 -22.54
N LYS A 127 5.33 7.26 -22.20
CA LYS A 127 3.92 7.55 -21.95
C LYS A 127 3.00 7.27 -23.12
N GLU A 128 3.51 7.45 -24.35
CA GLU A 128 2.78 7.24 -25.59
C GLU A 128 2.78 5.78 -26.07
N LYS A 129 3.50 4.89 -25.37
CA LYS A 129 3.52 3.45 -25.67
C LYS A 129 2.29 2.76 -25.09
N LEU A 130 1.88 1.67 -25.74
CA LEU A 130 0.80 0.81 -25.25
C LEU A 130 1.24 0.07 -23.98
N LEU A 131 0.32 -0.13 -23.05
CA LEU A 131 0.57 -0.95 -21.86
C LEU A 131 1.02 -2.37 -22.22
N SER A 132 0.52 -2.93 -23.33
CA SER A 132 0.90 -4.24 -23.85
C SER A 132 2.35 -4.34 -24.32
N ASP A 133 3.02 -3.21 -24.59
CA ASP A 133 4.43 -3.19 -25.01
C ASP A 133 5.41 -3.43 -23.84
N PHE A 134 4.90 -3.41 -22.60
CA PHE A 134 5.70 -3.56 -21.40
C PHE A 134 5.62 -4.97 -20.82
N SER A 135 6.73 -5.43 -20.22
CA SER A 135 6.76 -6.68 -19.46
C SER A 135 5.84 -6.63 -18.25
N GLY A 136 5.50 -7.80 -17.69
CA GLY A 136 4.67 -7.87 -16.48
C GLY A 136 5.24 -7.10 -15.29
N GLY A 137 6.56 -7.13 -15.11
CA GLY A 137 7.25 -6.36 -14.07
C GLY A 137 7.17 -4.84 -14.31
N GLU A 138 7.31 -4.41 -15.55
CA GLU A 138 7.15 -3.00 -15.94
C GLU A 138 5.71 -2.53 -15.80
N GLN A 139 4.72 -3.36 -16.17
CA GLN A 139 3.30 -3.07 -15.94
C GLN A 139 3.00 -2.92 -14.45
N THR A 140 3.63 -3.72 -13.58
CA THR A 140 3.51 -3.56 -12.13
C THR A 140 4.06 -2.21 -11.65
N LYS A 141 5.20 -1.75 -12.18
CA LYS A 141 5.72 -0.40 -11.90
C LYS A 141 4.77 0.70 -12.38
N ILE A 142 4.20 0.55 -13.58
CA ILE A 142 3.22 1.50 -14.13
C ILE A 142 1.96 1.54 -13.25
N ALA A 143 1.48 0.40 -12.77
CA ALA A 143 0.38 0.34 -11.82
C ALA A 143 0.71 1.01 -10.48
N MET A 144 1.96 0.93 -10.03
CA MET A 144 2.42 1.68 -8.86
C MET A 144 2.39 3.20 -9.11
N VAL A 145 2.80 3.66 -10.28
CA VAL A 145 2.67 5.08 -10.67
C VAL A 145 1.22 5.53 -10.58
N ARG A 146 0.30 4.76 -11.14
CA ARG A 146 -1.15 5.03 -11.08
C ARG A 146 -1.64 5.13 -9.63
N LEU A 147 -1.29 4.14 -8.81
CA LEU A 147 -1.67 4.08 -7.40
C LEU A 147 -1.19 5.30 -6.61
N LEU A 148 0.04 5.75 -6.83
CA LEU A 148 0.59 6.94 -6.17
C LEU A 148 -0.08 8.23 -6.64
N LEU A 149 -0.51 8.31 -7.91
CA LEU A 149 -1.25 9.43 -8.46
C LEU A 149 -2.68 9.54 -7.91
N GLU A 150 -3.30 8.45 -7.51
CA GLU A 150 -4.63 8.43 -6.89
C GLU A 150 -4.65 9.15 -5.54
N LYS A 151 -3.52 9.29 -4.86
CA LYS A 151 -3.38 9.99 -3.57
C LYS A 151 -4.37 9.51 -2.51
N SER A 152 -4.53 8.21 -2.37
CA SER A 152 -5.39 7.61 -1.36
C SER A 152 -4.98 8.02 0.06
N ASP A 153 -5.94 8.14 0.97
CA ASP A 153 -5.68 8.48 2.38
C ASP A 153 -4.95 7.37 3.11
N ILE A 154 -5.19 6.13 2.73
CA ILE A 154 -4.45 4.95 3.18
C ILE A 154 -3.91 4.21 1.96
N LEU A 155 -2.60 4.06 1.88
CA LEU A 155 -1.88 3.37 0.82
C LEU A 155 -1.41 2.02 1.33
N LEU A 156 -1.82 0.94 0.66
CA LEU A 156 -1.44 -0.44 0.98
C LEU A 156 -0.47 -0.96 -0.06
N LEU A 157 0.73 -1.32 0.36
CA LEU A 157 1.81 -1.78 -0.50
C LEU A 157 2.24 -3.21 -0.11
N ASP A 158 2.06 -4.15 -1.04
CA ASP A 158 2.54 -5.52 -0.89
C ASP A 158 3.77 -5.73 -1.76
N GLU A 159 4.93 -5.95 -1.13
CA GLU A 159 6.23 -6.12 -1.76
C GLU A 159 6.56 -5.01 -2.79
N PRO A 160 6.51 -3.73 -2.41
CA PRO A 160 6.60 -2.62 -3.35
C PRO A 160 7.97 -2.46 -4.02
N THR A 161 9.02 -3.08 -3.46
CA THR A 161 10.38 -3.02 -4.00
C THR A 161 10.67 -4.09 -5.04
N ASN A 162 9.77 -5.07 -5.22
CA ASN A 162 9.91 -6.08 -6.26
C ASN A 162 9.97 -5.43 -7.65
N HIS A 163 10.88 -5.91 -8.49
CA HIS A 163 11.13 -5.41 -9.85
C HIS A 163 11.71 -3.98 -9.93
N LEU A 164 12.07 -3.37 -8.80
CA LEU A 164 12.73 -2.07 -8.77
C LEU A 164 14.26 -2.22 -8.71
N ASP A 165 14.98 -1.36 -9.42
CA ASP A 165 16.40 -1.15 -9.20
C ASP A 165 16.65 -0.32 -7.93
N MET A 166 17.91 -0.22 -7.50
CA MET A 166 18.26 0.50 -6.27
C MET A 166 17.92 1.99 -6.32
N GLU A 167 17.99 2.61 -7.50
CA GLU A 167 17.67 4.03 -7.66
C GLU A 167 16.17 4.27 -7.47
N SER A 168 15.35 3.44 -8.11
CA SER A 168 13.90 3.49 -7.95
C SER A 168 13.44 3.15 -6.51
N VAL A 169 14.12 2.22 -5.83
CA VAL A 169 13.84 1.92 -4.40
C VAL A 169 14.10 3.16 -3.54
N ARG A 170 15.25 3.82 -3.70
CA ARG A 170 15.59 5.05 -2.94
C ARG A 170 14.62 6.19 -3.24
N TRP A 171 14.22 6.32 -4.49
CA TRP A 171 13.22 7.31 -4.88
C TRP A 171 11.88 7.02 -4.19
N LEU A 172 11.44 5.75 -4.18
CA LEU A 172 10.20 5.34 -3.51
C LEU A 172 10.25 5.57 -2.00
N GLU A 173 11.37 5.24 -1.33
CA GLU A 173 11.58 5.53 0.08
C GLU A 173 11.35 7.02 0.39
N ASN A 174 12.00 7.91 -0.35
CA ASN A 174 11.85 9.35 -0.19
C ASN A 174 10.42 9.83 -0.46
N TYR A 175 9.77 9.28 -1.48
CA TYR A 175 8.39 9.60 -1.81
C TYR A 175 7.45 9.21 -0.68
N LEU A 176 7.57 7.98 -0.16
CA LEU A 176 6.71 7.48 0.92
C LEU A 176 6.92 8.20 2.24
N GLN A 177 8.15 8.63 2.57
CA GLN A 177 8.41 9.46 3.74
C GLN A 177 7.63 10.78 3.70
N ASN A 178 7.42 11.35 2.53
CA ASN A 178 6.71 12.61 2.31
C ASN A 178 5.24 12.42 1.87
N TYR A 179 4.77 11.18 1.75
CA TYR A 179 3.39 10.89 1.35
C TYR A 179 2.39 11.50 2.34
N PRO A 180 1.34 12.22 1.89
CA PRO A 180 0.44 12.94 2.78
C PRO A 180 -0.49 12.04 3.59
N GLY A 181 -0.79 10.84 3.11
CA GLY A 181 -1.63 9.84 3.78
C GLY A 181 -0.85 8.88 4.66
N ALA A 182 -1.56 7.88 5.18
CA ALA A 182 -0.96 6.73 5.85
C ALA A 182 -0.43 5.71 4.84
N VAL A 183 0.63 5.01 5.19
CA VAL A 183 1.19 3.92 4.39
C VAL A 183 1.27 2.66 5.24
N VAL A 184 0.69 1.57 4.76
CA VAL A 184 0.83 0.24 5.34
C VAL A 184 1.53 -0.64 4.34
N MET A 185 2.66 -1.25 4.72
CA MET A 185 3.51 -2.00 3.82
C MET A 185 3.83 -3.39 4.33
N VAL A 186 3.90 -4.34 3.41
CA VAL A 186 4.49 -5.67 3.61
C VAL A 186 5.72 -5.74 2.73
N SER A 187 6.87 -6.08 3.27
CA SER A 187 8.10 -6.27 2.49
C SER A 187 9.05 -7.27 3.16
N HIS A 188 9.80 -8.00 2.36
CA HIS A 188 10.96 -8.80 2.79
C HIS A 188 12.25 -7.99 2.80
N ASP A 189 12.25 -6.81 2.19
CA ASP A 189 13.37 -5.89 2.20
C ASP A 189 13.43 -5.15 3.55
N ARG A 190 14.30 -5.65 4.42
CA ARG A 190 14.45 -5.11 5.78
C ARG A 190 14.99 -3.70 5.78
N TYR A 191 15.84 -3.36 4.83
CA TYR A 191 16.39 -2.02 4.69
C TYR A 191 15.30 -1.02 4.31
N PHE A 192 14.47 -1.38 3.34
CA PHE A 192 13.31 -0.57 2.95
C PHE A 192 12.35 -0.31 4.11
N ILE A 193 12.03 -1.35 4.90
CA ILE A 193 11.18 -1.19 6.09
C ILE A 193 11.87 -0.30 7.13
N ASP A 194 13.17 -0.47 7.36
CA ASP A 194 13.92 0.28 8.36
C ASP A 194 13.94 1.79 8.06
N GLU A 195 14.07 2.13 6.77
CA GLU A 195 14.09 3.53 6.31
C GLU A 195 12.69 4.19 6.26
N THR A 196 11.63 3.39 6.14
CA THR A 196 10.28 3.93 5.90
C THR A 196 9.34 3.78 7.08
N ALA A 197 9.43 2.72 7.89
CA ALA A 197 8.46 2.41 8.93
C ALA A 197 8.76 3.10 10.27
N GLU A 198 7.70 3.55 10.94
CA GLU A 198 7.69 4.13 12.29
C GLU A 198 7.00 3.21 13.30
N ILE A 199 6.18 2.30 12.78
CA ILE A 199 5.41 1.30 13.55
C ILE A 199 5.54 -0.03 12.84
N VAL A 200 5.79 -1.08 13.60
CA VAL A 200 5.82 -2.45 13.09
C VAL A 200 4.74 -3.27 13.80
N TYR A 201 3.90 -3.93 13.02
CA TYR A 201 3.02 -4.98 13.50
C TYR A 201 3.58 -6.33 13.09
N GLU A 202 3.82 -7.20 14.07
CA GLU A 202 4.24 -8.57 13.82
C GLU A 202 3.04 -9.51 13.84
N LEU A 203 2.85 -10.24 12.75
CA LEU A 203 1.84 -11.27 12.61
C LEU A 203 2.49 -12.63 12.85
N THR A 204 2.25 -13.22 14.02
CA THR A 204 2.83 -14.48 14.45
C THR A 204 1.89 -15.19 15.41
N ASP A 205 1.84 -16.52 15.36
CA ASP A 205 1.04 -17.38 16.25
C ASP A 205 -0.42 -16.90 16.38
N LYS A 206 -1.03 -16.55 15.25
CA LYS A 206 -2.40 -16.03 15.14
C LYS A 206 -2.64 -14.71 15.92
N LYS A 207 -1.60 -14.00 16.27
CA LYS A 207 -1.64 -12.71 16.98
C LYS A 207 -1.03 -11.61 16.14
N LEU A 208 -1.48 -10.40 16.40
CA LEU A 208 -0.93 -9.18 15.84
C LEU A 208 -0.34 -8.34 16.97
N VAL A 209 0.98 -8.20 17.00
CA VAL A 209 1.69 -7.49 18.06
C VAL A 209 2.26 -6.18 17.54
N ARG A 210 1.96 -5.08 18.20
CA ARG A 210 2.40 -3.73 17.81
C ARG A 210 3.71 -3.34 18.50
N TYR A 211 4.67 -2.84 17.73
CA TYR A 211 5.93 -2.25 18.19
C TYR A 211 6.07 -0.83 17.65
N VAL A 212 6.53 0.09 18.48
CA VAL A 212 6.85 1.46 18.06
C VAL A 212 8.32 1.55 17.71
N GLY A 213 8.61 2.13 16.55
CA GLY A 213 9.95 2.28 16.01
C GLY A 213 10.10 1.61 14.63
N ASN A 214 11.30 1.70 14.09
CA ASN A 214 11.66 1.06 12.83
C ASN A 214 11.94 -0.45 12.99
N TYR A 215 12.31 -1.13 11.91
CA TYR A 215 12.56 -2.58 11.93
C TYR A 215 13.70 -2.98 12.86
N THR A 216 14.78 -2.21 12.92
CA THR A 216 15.92 -2.45 13.81
C THR A 216 15.50 -2.37 15.28
N GLN A 217 14.73 -1.35 15.65
CA GLN A 217 14.19 -1.17 17.01
C GLN A 217 13.21 -2.28 17.38
N PHE A 218 12.34 -2.68 16.46
CA PHE A 218 11.46 -3.85 16.64
C PHE A 218 12.26 -5.11 16.98
N ARG A 219 13.31 -5.40 16.23
CA ARG A 219 14.17 -6.58 16.48
C ARG A 219 14.83 -6.54 17.85
N GLN A 220 15.26 -5.37 18.31
CA GLN A 220 15.84 -5.20 19.64
C GLN A 220 14.80 -5.38 20.76
N GLN A 221 13.57 -4.89 20.57
CA GLN A 221 12.47 -5.05 21.54
C GLN A 221 12.07 -6.52 21.68
N LYS A 222 12.08 -7.29 20.59
CA LYS A 222 11.72 -8.71 20.58
C LYS A 222 12.76 -9.62 21.27
N LEU A 223 14.02 -9.18 21.36
CA LEU A 223 15.11 -9.95 22.00
C LEU A 223 15.19 -9.75 23.51
N LYS A 224 14.44 -8.83 24.07
CA LYS A 224 14.28 -8.57 25.51
C LYS A 224 13.13 -9.37 26.10
#